data_a6981ce1fe97910d163b7acaf9b7f862
#
_entry.id   a6981ce1fe97910d163b7acaf9b7f862
#
_cell.length_a   1.000
_cell.length_b   1.000
_cell.length_c   1.000
_cell.angle_alpha   90.00
_cell.angle_beta   90.00
_cell.angle_gamma   90.00
#
_symmetry.space_group_name_H-M   'P 1'
#
loop_
_entity.id
_entity.type
_entity.pdbx_description
1 polymer ?
#
loop_
_entity_poly.entity_id
_entity_poly.type
_entity_poly.pdbx_seq_one_letter_code
_entity_poly.pdbx_strand_id
1 'polypeptide(L)'
;MLARMAQSIYRRFLAPRVESQFFRDLIQKTENFSHVTWLGTPVWQNVLDLWVMQETIAEVRPALLIECGTKSGGSALFFAHIFDLMGKGIVVTIDVQRLHAITHPRIQFLLGNSLSPTIVERVRKLAETARGPVMVTLDSDHRESHVRAELAAYAPLVTPGSFILVQDGVIDTQPRFAGGRPGPLRAIEDFMRTATDFEVDEERARKFLISHHPKGWLRRRRTAADMVNDPARKPDLPKE
;
A
#
# COMPACT_ATOMS: atom_id res chain seq x y z
N MET A 1 -8.31 -31.38 14.76
CA MET A 1 -7.79 -31.97 13.52
C MET A 1 -8.71 -31.70 12.33
N LEU A 2 -9.98 -32.04 12.39
CA LEU A 2 -10.96 -31.81 11.30
C LEU A 2 -11.09 -30.34 10.84
N ALA A 3 -11.16 -29.39 11.77
CA ALA A 3 -11.27 -27.97 11.44
C ALA A 3 -10.04 -27.44 10.67
N ARG A 4 -8.84 -27.86 11.05
CA ARG A 4 -7.59 -27.47 10.33
C ARG A 4 -7.53 -28.11 8.93
N MET A 5 -8.04 -29.33 8.78
CA MET A 5 -8.12 -30.02 7.50
C MET A 5 -9.15 -29.36 6.57
N ALA A 6 -10.33 -29.01 7.08
CA ALA A 6 -11.35 -28.27 6.36
C ALA A 6 -10.84 -26.89 5.92
N GLN A 7 -10.13 -26.18 6.79
CA GLN A 7 -9.51 -24.87 6.47
C GLN A 7 -8.41 -25.00 5.41
N SER A 8 -7.62 -26.08 5.44
CA SER A 8 -6.60 -26.34 4.41
C SER A 8 -7.23 -26.63 3.05
N ILE A 9 -8.30 -27.45 3.01
CA ILE A 9 -9.07 -27.75 1.77
C ILE A 9 -9.70 -26.45 1.22
N TYR A 10 -10.35 -25.67 2.07
CA TYR A 10 -10.91 -24.38 1.68
C TYR A 10 -9.86 -23.47 1.04
N ARG A 11 -8.73 -23.24 1.74
CA ARG A 11 -7.64 -22.37 1.25
C ARG A 11 -7.05 -22.86 -0.08
N ARG A 12 -6.92 -24.16 -0.26
CA ARG A 12 -6.25 -24.73 -1.43
C ARG A 12 -7.16 -24.80 -2.67
N PHE A 13 -8.44 -25.08 -2.50
CA PHE A 13 -9.34 -25.40 -3.62
C PHE A 13 -10.49 -24.42 -3.81
N LEU A 14 -11.03 -23.88 -2.73
CA LEU A 14 -12.22 -23.02 -2.80
C LEU A 14 -11.87 -21.52 -2.81
N ALA A 15 -10.96 -21.09 -1.95
CA ALA A 15 -10.61 -19.67 -1.85
C ALA A 15 -10.15 -19.06 -3.19
N PRO A 16 -9.28 -19.72 -4.00
CA PRO A 16 -8.88 -19.16 -5.30
C PRO A 16 -10.04 -19.02 -6.30
N ARG A 17 -11.04 -19.93 -6.20
CA ARG A 17 -12.23 -19.85 -7.06
C ARG A 17 -13.16 -18.72 -6.62
N VAL A 18 -13.37 -18.56 -5.33
CA VAL A 18 -14.17 -17.47 -4.74
C VAL A 18 -13.53 -16.12 -5.07
N GLU A 19 -12.21 -16.00 -4.89
CA GLU A 19 -11.44 -14.81 -5.23
C GLU A 19 -11.56 -14.48 -6.72
N SER A 20 -11.33 -15.42 -7.60
CA SER A 20 -11.44 -15.23 -9.05
C SER A 20 -12.87 -14.86 -9.47
N GLN A 21 -13.90 -15.44 -8.83
CA GLN A 21 -15.29 -15.10 -9.08
C GLN A 21 -15.61 -13.70 -8.59
N PHE A 22 -15.15 -13.31 -7.40
CA PHE A 22 -15.32 -11.97 -6.85
C PHE A 22 -14.73 -10.92 -7.77
N PHE A 23 -13.48 -11.07 -8.21
CA PHE A 23 -12.86 -10.13 -9.13
C PHE A 23 -13.60 -10.03 -10.47
N ARG A 24 -14.08 -11.16 -10.98
CA ARG A 24 -14.90 -11.17 -12.20
C ARG A 24 -16.19 -10.38 -12.01
N ASP A 25 -16.91 -10.63 -10.93
CA ASP A 25 -18.20 -10.00 -10.67
C ASP A 25 -18.03 -8.51 -10.33
N LEU A 26 -17.03 -8.18 -9.49
CA LEU A 26 -16.71 -6.80 -9.13
C LEU A 26 -16.34 -5.95 -10.35
N ILE A 27 -15.46 -6.47 -11.21
CA ILE A 27 -14.92 -5.71 -12.33
C ILE A 27 -15.84 -5.75 -13.55
N GLN A 28 -16.46 -6.91 -13.84
CA GLN A 28 -17.27 -7.09 -15.08
C GLN A 28 -18.74 -6.68 -14.93
N LYS A 29 -19.34 -6.96 -13.77
CA LYS A 29 -20.77 -6.76 -13.59
C LYS A 29 -21.12 -5.42 -12.98
N THR A 30 -20.24 -4.88 -12.15
CA THR A 30 -20.57 -3.68 -11.37
C THR A 30 -19.77 -2.45 -11.78
N GLU A 31 -18.73 -2.61 -12.61
CA GLU A 31 -17.77 -1.53 -12.97
C GLU A 31 -17.26 -0.75 -11.74
N ASN A 32 -17.21 -1.42 -10.60
CA ASN A 32 -17.26 -0.81 -9.28
C ASN A 32 -16.02 0.04 -8.93
N PHE A 33 -14.89 -0.19 -9.62
CA PHE A 33 -13.68 0.59 -9.37
C PHE A 33 -13.85 2.08 -9.66
N SER A 34 -14.46 2.40 -10.81
CA SER A 34 -14.69 3.78 -11.22
C SER A 34 -15.80 4.46 -10.39
N HIS A 35 -16.63 3.67 -9.70
CA HIS A 35 -17.77 4.14 -8.92
C HIS A 35 -17.53 4.19 -7.41
N VAL A 36 -16.41 3.63 -6.93
CA VAL A 36 -16.03 3.77 -5.51
C VAL A 36 -15.57 5.20 -5.26
N THR A 37 -16.23 5.88 -4.34
CA THR A 37 -15.90 7.26 -3.99
C THR A 37 -15.63 7.43 -2.51
N TRP A 38 -14.76 8.36 -2.17
CA TRP A 38 -14.59 8.90 -0.84
C TRP A 38 -15.14 10.33 -0.80
N LEU A 39 -16.28 10.52 -0.11
CA LEU A 39 -16.98 11.80 -0.05
C LEU A 39 -17.22 12.42 -1.45
N GLY A 40 -17.63 11.59 -2.41
CA GLY A 40 -17.88 12.00 -3.78
C GLY A 40 -16.66 12.04 -4.71
N THR A 41 -15.44 11.87 -4.20
CA THR A 41 -14.22 11.82 -5.02
C THR A 41 -13.90 10.37 -5.41
N PRO A 42 -13.73 10.03 -6.70
CA PRO A 42 -13.41 8.67 -7.13
C PRO A 42 -12.08 8.19 -6.55
N VAL A 43 -12.07 7.01 -5.95
CA VAL A 43 -10.89 6.45 -5.27
C VAL A 43 -10.13 5.45 -6.13
N TRP A 44 -10.82 4.70 -6.97
CA TRP A 44 -10.23 3.64 -7.81
C TRP A 44 -9.55 2.50 -7.02
N GLN A 45 -10.06 2.21 -5.84
CA GLN A 45 -9.51 1.21 -4.93
C GLN A 45 -10.58 0.17 -4.54
N ASN A 46 -10.14 -1.04 -4.20
CA ASN A 46 -10.99 -2.01 -3.52
C ASN A 46 -11.24 -1.54 -2.09
N VAL A 47 -12.50 -1.43 -1.70
CA VAL A 47 -12.90 -0.94 -0.36
C VAL A 47 -12.34 -1.78 0.79
N LEU A 48 -12.14 -3.10 0.58
CA LEU A 48 -11.54 -3.97 1.59
C LEU A 48 -10.05 -3.61 1.81
N ASP A 49 -9.34 -3.31 0.74
CA ASP A 49 -7.94 -2.88 0.82
C ASP A 49 -7.81 -1.48 1.45
N LEU A 50 -8.75 -0.57 1.16
CA LEU A 50 -8.82 0.74 1.84
C LEU A 50 -9.03 0.58 3.35
N TRP A 51 -9.85 -0.40 3.76
CA TRP A 51 -10.03 -0.67 5.19
C TRP A 51 -8.72 -1.15 5.85
N VAL A 52 -8.00 -2.07 5.21
CA VAL A 52 -6.68 -2.51 5.67
C VAL A 52 -5.70 -1.33 5.72
N MET A 53 -5.74 -0.44 4.73
CA MET A 53 -4.90 0.74 4.68
C MET A 53 -5.15 1.67 5.87
N GLN A 54 -6.43 1.98 6.19
CA GLN A 54 -6.74 2.86 7.33
C GLN A 54 -6.27 2.27 8.67
N GLU A 55 -6.43 0.94 8.88
CA GLU A 55 -5.93 0.27 10.08
C GLU A 55 -4.41 0.33 10.16
N THR A 56 -3.73 0.16 9.02
CA THR A 56 -2.27 0.27 8.94
C THR A 56 -1.79 1.69 9.26
N ILE A 57 -2.48 2.70 8.73
CA ILE A 57 -2.18 4.11 9.05
C ILE A 57 -2.40 4.37 10.55
N ALA A 58 -3.48 3.84 11.14
CA ALA A 58 -3.77 3.98 12.57
C ALA A 58 -2.71 3.28 13.45
N GLU A 59 -2.19 2.13 13.03
CA GLU A 59 -1.12 1.38 13.71
C GLU A 59 0.23 2.09 13.61
N VAL A 60 0.66 2.41 12.38
CA VAL A 60 1.99 3.01 12.10
C VAL A 60 2.05 4.47 12.56
N ARG A 61 0.93 5.19 12.47
CA ARG A 61 0.82 6.63 12.75
C ARG A 61 1.87 7.45 11.97
N PRO A 62 1.96 7.32 10.64
CA PRO A 62 3.01 7.96 9.87
C PRO A 62 2.95 9.49 9.98
N ALA A 63 4.13 10.12 10.02
CA ALA A 63 4.25 11.56 9.85
C ALA A 63 4.20 11.96 8.38
N LEU A 64 4.62 11.04 7.51
CA LEU A 64 4.59 11.21 6.06
C LEU A 64 4.12 9.92 5.38
N LEU A 65 3.11 10.05 4.53
CA LEU A 65 2.69 9.01 3.60
C LEU A 65 2.99 9.49 2.18
N ILE A 66 3.77 8.70 1.44
CA ILE A 66 4.15 8.95 0.06
C ILE A 66 3.31 8.04 -0.83
N GLU A 67 2.62 8.62 -1.80
CA GLU A 67 1.80 7.92 -2.79
C GLU A 67 2.35 8.18 -4.20
N CYS A 68 2.69 7.12 -4.91
CA CYS A 68 2.96 7.17 -6.35
C CYS A 68 1.67 6.78 -7.09
N GLY A 69 1.12 7.69 -7.89
CA GLY A 69 -0.18 7.54 -8.55
C GLY A 69 -1.32 8.28 -7.81
N THR A 70 -1.61 9.50 -8.23
CA THR A 70 -2.68 10.33 -7.64
C THR A 70 -4.03 10.14 -8.34
N LYS A 71 -4.01 10.02 -9.66
CA LYS A 71 -5.21 9.93 -10.52
C LYS A 71 -6.28 10.96 -10.13
N SER A 72 -7.44 10.53 -9.68
CA SER A 72 -8.56 11.40 -9.25
C SER A 72 -8.36 12.01 -7.85
N GLY A 73 -7.34 11.58 -7.11
CA GLY A 73 -6.99 12.10 -5.79
C GLY A 73 -7.83 11.58 -4.63
N GLY A 74 -8.73 10.61 -4.88
CA GLY A 74 -9.61 10.09 -3.84
C GLY A 74 -8.87 9.33 -2.75
N SER A 75 -7.84 8.56 -3.08
CA SER A 75 -6.96 7.88 -2.11
C SER A 75 -6.19 8.89 -1.25
N ALA A 76 -5.56 9.89 -1.88
CA ALA A 76 -4.88 10.95 -1.16
C ALA A 76 -5.81 11.68 -0.18
N LEU A 77 -7.06 11.98 -0.61
CA LEU A 77 -8.06 12.61 0.24
C LEU A 77 -8.49 11.70 1.40
N PHE A 78 -8.68 10.41 1.14
CA PHE A 78 -8.97 9.41 2.17
C PHE A 78 -7.88 9.38 3.24
N PHE A 79 -6.60 9.32 2.85
CA PHE A 79 -5.48 9.34 3.79
C PHE A 79 -5.39 10.65 4.57
N ALA A 80 -5.61 11.79 3.90
CA ALA A 80 -5.58 13.09 4.54
C ALA A 80 -6.67 13.24 5.61
N HIS A 81 -7.88 12.74 5.37
CA HIS A 81 -8.96 12.75 6.36
C HIS A 81 -8.67 11.83 7.55
N ILE A 82 -8.02 10.68 7.34
CA ILE A 82 -7.55 9.85 8.45
C ILE A 82 -6.51 10.64 9.28
N PHE A 83 -5.60 11.36 8.64
CA PHE A 83 -4.62 12.20 9.33
C PHE A 83 -5.27 13.38 10.08
N ASP A 84 -6.40 13.91 9.60
CA ASP A 84 -7.17 14.91 10.35
C ASP A 84 -7.71 14.32 11.65
N LEU A 85 -8.35 13.15 11.58
CA LEU A 85 -8.85 12.43 12.75
C LEU A 85 -7.73 12.08 13.75
N MET A 86 -6.53 11.80 13.25
CA MET A 86 -5.36 11.50 14.06
C MET A 86 -4.61 12.74 14.57
N GLY A 87 -4.93 13.93 14.07
CA GLY A 87 -4.29 15.19 14.42
C GLY A 87 -2.86 15.37 13.86
N LYS A 88 -2.36 14.43 13.03
CA LYS A 88 -0.99 14.48 12.47
C LYS A 88 -0.88 13.71 11.15
N GLY A 89 0.19 13.97 10.43
CA GLY A 89 0.54 13.33 9.17
C GLY A 89 0.32 14.25 7.96
N ILE A 90 1.10 14.01 6.92
CA ILE A 90 1.05 14.68 5.61
C ILE A 90 1.07 13.59 4.54
N VAL A 91 0.29 13.79 3.48
CA VAL A 91 0.31 12.99 2.25
C VAL A 91 1.11 13.75 1.20
N VAL A 92 2.11 13.11 0.63
CA VAL A 92 2.78 13.56 -0.59
C VAL A 92 2.36 12.61 -1.68
N THR A 93 1.64 13.12 -2.68
CA THR A 93 1.13 12.31 -3.80
C THR A 93 1.71 12.79 -5.12
N ILE A 94 2.09 11.86 -5.99
CA ILE A 94 2.88 12.09 -7.20
C ILE A 94 2.12 11.55 -8.40
N ASP A 95 1.98 12.36 -9.46
CA ASP A 95 1.45 11.88 -10.74
C ASP A 95 2.05 12.66 -11.91
N VAL A 96 2.13 12.00 -13.06
CA VAL A 96 2.56 12.63 -14.33
C VAL A 96 1.54 13.62 -14.88
N GLN A 97 0.31 13.53 -14.42
CA GLN A 97 -0.80 14.38 -14.81
C GLN A 97 -1.59 14.86 -13.59
N ARG A 98 -2.13 16.04 -13.66
CA ARG A 98 -3.08 16.53 -12.65
C ARG A 98 -4.51 16.32 -13.13
N LEU A 99 -5.09 15.19 -12.77
CA LEU A 99 -6.46 14.79 -13.16
C LEU A 99 -7.51 15.11 -12.07
N HIS A 100 -7.14 15.88 -11.06
CA HIS A 100 -7.98 16.19 -9.91
C HIS A 100 -8.00 17.69 -9.60
N ALA A 101 -9.06 18.11 -8.92
CA ALA A 101 -9.18 19.48 -8.37
C ALA A 101 -9.13 19.49 -6.83
N ILE A 102 -8.77 18.35 -6.20
CA ILE A 102 -8.71 18.29 -4.74
C ILE A 102 -7.64 19.25 -4.19
N THR A 103 -8.00 19.91 -3.10
CA THR A 103 -7.09 20.71 -2.28
C THR A 103 -7.33 20.32 -0.82
N HIS A 104 -6.27 20.08 -0.07
CA HIS A 104 -6.37 19.75 1.34
C HIS A 104 -5.08 20.19 2.07
N PRO A 105 -5.14 20.74 3.29
CA PRO A 105 -3.94 21.24 4.00
C PRO A 105 -2.88 20.16 4.23
N ARG A 106 -3.29 18.89 4.30
CA ARG A 106 -2.38 17.75 4.51
C ARG A 106 -1.93 17.07 3.22
N ILE A 107 -2.32 17.57 2.05
CA ILE A 107 -1.93 16.99 0.76
C ILE A 107 -0.95 17.92 0.04
N GLN A 108 0.20 17.39 -0.30
CA GLN A 108 1.17 18.02 -1.21
C GLN A 108 1.21 17.22 -2.51
N PHE A 109 0.72 17.81 -3.59
CA PHE A 109 0.78 17.21 -4.92
C PHE A 109 2.09 17.58 -5.62
N LEU A 110 2.77 16.58 -6.17
CA LEU A 110 3.97 16.70 -6.99
C LEU A 110 3.66 16.26 -8.42
N LEU A 111 3.68 17.20 -9.35
CA LEU A 111 3.52 16.90 -10.78
C LEU A 111 4.84 16.43 -11.35
N GLY A 112 4.88 15.21 -11.87
CA GLY A 112 6.05 14.61 -12.50
C GLY A 112 6.06 13.08 -12.44
N ASN A 113 7.02 12.49 -13.13
CA ASN A 113 7.25 11.05 -13.08
C ASN A 113 7.89 10.69 -11.72
N SER A 114 7.30 9.70 -11.02
CA SER A 114 7.79 9.19 -9.73
C SER A 114 9.27 8.79 -9.76
N LEU A 115 9.77 8.38 -10.91
CA LEU A 115 11.17 7.95 -11.11
C LEU A 115 12.09 9.08 -11.60
N SER A 116 11.57 10.31 -11.84
CA SER A 116 12.47 11.40 -12.23
C SER A 116 13.39 11.80 -11.07
N PRO A 117 14.68 12.05 -11.33
CA PRO A 117 15.64 12.41 -10.27
C PRO A 117 15.17 13.60 -9.42
N THR A 118 14.51 14.58 -10.03
CA THR A 118 13.99 15.77 -9.35
C THR A 118 12.87 15.41 -8.36
N ILE A 119 11.95 14.53 -8.74
CA ILE A 119 10.85 14.08 -7.85
C ILE A 119 11.41 13.21 -6.73
N VAL A 120 12.24 12.21 -7.06
CA VAL A 120 12.86 11.32 -6.08
C VAL A 120 13.65 12.11 -5.03
N GLU A 121 14.48 13.07 -5.47
CA GLU A 121 15.25 13.90 -4.56
C GLU A 121 14.37 14.79 -3.68
N ARG A 122 13.29 15.36 -4.23
CA ARG A 122 12.33 16.14 -3.46
C ARG A 122 11.64 15.33 -2.39
N VAL A 123 11.18 14.12 -2.74
CA VAL A 123 10.53 13.20 -1.79
C VAL A 123 11.51 12.71 -0.73
N ARG A 124 12.76 12.42 -1.10
CA ARG A 124 13.82 12.06 -0.16
C ARG A 124 14.03 13.14 0.91
N LYS A 125 14.13 14.39 0.51
CA LYS A 125 14.25 15.53 1.44
C LYS A 125 13.06 15.65 2.38
N LEU A 126 11.82 15.41 1.89
CA LEU A 126 10.63 15.40 2.72
C LEU A 126 10.66 14.25 3.73
N ALA A 127 11.12 13.06 3.31
CA ALA A 127 11.26 11.91 4.20
C ALA A 127 12.33 12.13 5.28
N GLU A 128 13.48 12.73 4.93
CA GLU A 128 14.55 13.06 5.86
C GLU A 128 14.13 14.10 6.94
N THR A 129 13.22 14.99 6.58
CA THR A 129 12.72 16.04 7.50
C THR A 129 11.46 15.59 8.27
N ALA A 130 10.88 14.45 7.93
CA ALA A 130 9.69 13.91 8.60
C ALA A 130 9.99 13.59 10.07
N ARG A 131 9.16 14.11 10.97
CA ARG A 131 9.29 13.85 12.43
C ARG A 131 8.42 12.66 12.85
N GLY A 132 8.74 11.48 12.35
CA GLY A 132 8.05 10.24 12.65
C GLY A 132 8.06 9.25 11.50
N PRO A 133 7.28 8.16 11.57
CA PRO A 133 7.33 7.11 10.57
C PRO A 133 6.97 7.62 9.16
N VAL A 134 7.69 7.07 8.17
CA VAL A 134 7.41 7.26 6.74
C VAL A 134 6.84 5.97 6.19
N MET A 135 5.70 6.08 5.52
CA MET A 135 5.01 5.00 4.82
C MET A 135 4.93 5.32 3.33
N VAL A 136 4.97 4.30 2.48
CA VAL A 136 4.91 4.45 1.03
C VAL A 136 3.79 3.59 0.45
N THR A 137 3.12 4.05 -0.60
CA THR A 137 2.23 3.25 -1.45
C THR A 137 2.57 3.48 -2.92
N LEU A 138 2.74 2.40 -3.67
CA LEU A 138 3.04 2.40 -5.10
C LEU A 138 1.80 1.96 -5.87
N ASP A 139 1.18 2.90 -6.56
CA ASP A 139 -0.07 2.74 -7.32
C ASP A 139 -0.02 3.54 -8.65
N SER A 140 1.13 3.61 -9.27
CA SER A 140 1.34 4.40 -10.49
C SER A 140 1.21 3.53 -11.76
N ASP A 141 2.34 3.08 -12.29
CA ASP A 141 2.44 2.20 -13.45
C ASP A 141 2.70 0.76 -12.97
N HIS A 142 1.84 -0.15 -13.37
CA HIS A 142 1.87 -1.54 -12.89
C HIS A 142 2.79 -2.47 -13.70
N ARG A 143 3.59 -1.94 -14.64
CA ARG A 143 4.62 -2.73 -15.31
C ARG A 143 5.72 -3.13 -14.33
N GLU A 144 6.11 -4.39 -14.38
CA GLU A 144 7.13 -4.95 -13.49
C GLU A 144 8.41 -4.09 -13.43
N SER A 145 8.92 -3.63 -14.56
CA SER A 145 10.13 -2.81 -14.63
C SER A 145 9.97 -1.45 -13.94
N HIS A 146 8.79 -0.84 -14.02
CA HIS A 146 8.50 0.43 -13.36
C HIS A 146 8.39 0.24 -11.84
N VAL A 147 7.62 -0.74 -11.39
CA VAL A 147 7.45 -1.06 -9.97
C VAL A 147 8.78 -1.44 -9.32
N ARG A 148 9.63 -2.20 -10.03
CA ARG A 148 10.99 -2.52 -9.57
C ARG A 148 11.83 -1.26 -9.34
N ALA A 149 11.76 -0.31 -10.28
CA ALA A 149 12.48 0.95 -10.16
C ALA A 149 11.93 1.82 -9.02
N GLU A 150 10.60 1.85 -8.83
CA GLU A 150 9.98 2.53 -7.69
C GLU A 150 10.37 1.88 -6.36
N LEU A 151 10.36 0.55 -6.27
CA LEU A 151 10.85 -0.15 -5.07
C LEU A 151 12.29 0.23 -4.74
N ALA A 152 13.18 0.28 -5.75
CA ALA A 152 14.56 0.71 -5.54
C ALA A 152 14.69 2.16 -5.05
N ALA A 153 13.83 3.06 -5.54
CA ALA A 153 13.87 4.48 -5.18
C ALA A 153 13.21 4.79 -3.83
N TYR A 154 12.11 4.12 -3.50
CA TYR A 154 11.23 4.50 -2.38
C TYR A 154 11.33 3.58 -1.16
N ALA A 155 11.70 2.28 -1.30
CA ALA A 155 11.85 1.39 -0.16
C ALA A 155 12.89 1.91 0.87
N PRO A 156 14.02 2.52 0.47
CA PRO A 156 14.96 3.11 1.43
C PRO A 156 14.37 4.20 2.32
N LEU A 157 13.29 4.86 1.89
CA LEU A 157 12.62 5.96 2.61
C LEU A 157 11.68 5.46 3.71
N VAL A 158 11.24 4.20 3.63
CA VAL A 158 10.34 3.61 4.63
C VAL A 158 11.08 3.45 5.94
N THR A 159 10.52 3.93 7.04
CA THR A 159 11.17 3.79 8.35
C THR A 159 11.00 2.36 8.91
N PRO A 160 11.93 1.88 9.77
CA PRO A 160 11.79 0.59 10.43
C PRO A 160 10.44 0.44 11.17
N GLY A 161 9.75 -0.68 10.95
CA GLY A 161 8.42 -0.96 11.48
C GLY A 161 7.24 -0.39 10.67
N SER A 162 7.52 0.44 9.65
CA SER A 162 6.55 0.95 8.71
C SER A 162 6.46 0.06 7.45
N PHE A 163 5.66 0.48 6.47
CA PHE A 163 5.32 -0.32 5.30
C PHE A 163 5.60 0.42 3.99
N ILE A 164 5.94 -0.36 2.96
CA ILE A 164 5.70 -0.01 1.58
C ILE A 164 4.62 -0.95 1.04
N LEU A 165 3.50 -0.39 0.59
CA LEU A 165 2.44 -1.13 -0.09
C LEU A 165 2.68 -1.05 -1.60
N VAL A 166 2.84 -2.20 -2.22
CA VAL A 166 2.85 -2.32 -3.69
C VAL A 166 1.48 -2.81 -4.14
N GLN A 167 0.78 -1.97 -4.88
CA GLN A 167 -0.59 -2.25 -5.29
C GLN A 167 -0.67 -3.14 -6.52
N ASP A 168 -1.86 -3.68 -6.76
CA ASP A 168 -2.28 -4.38 -7.97
C ASP A 168 -1.45 -5.61 -8.39
N GLY A 169 -0.82 -6.30 -7.43
CA GLY A 169 -0.20 -7.61 -7.66
C GLY A 169 -1.18 -8.66 -8.21
N VAL A 170 -2.49 -8.41 -8.10
CA VAL A 170 -3.57 -9.22 -8.70
C VAL A 170 -3.43 -9.34 -10.22
N ILE A 171 -2.78 -8.39 -10.90
CA ILE A 171 -2.49 -8.42 -12.33
C ILE A 171 -1.73 -9.70 -12.72
N ASP A 172 -0.80 -10.12 -11.88
CA ASP A 172 -0.01 -11.33 -12.15
C ASP A 172 -0.76 -12.64 -11.84
N THR A 173 -1.82 -12.60 -11.04
CA THR A 173 -2.52 -13.80 -10.57
C THR A 173 -3.82 -14.06 -11.33
N GLN A 174 -4.55 -13.03 -11.75
CA GLN A 174 -5.86 -13.20 -12.39
C GLN A 174 -5.75 -13.26 -13.91
N PRO A 175 -6.32 -14.30 -14.56
CA PRO A 175 -6.24 -14.46 -16.04
C PRO A 175 -6.74 -13.26 -16.83
N ARG A 176 -7.69 -12.53 -16.27
CA ARG A 176 -8.25 -11.33 -16.87
C ARG A 176 -7.21 -10.26 -17.18
N PHE A 177 -6.19 -10.13 -16.36
CA PHE A 177 -5.14 -9.14 -16.48
C PHE A 177 -3.89 -9.65 -17.21
N ALA A 178 -3.98 -10.79 -17.93
CA ALA A 178 -2.83 -11.41 -18.58
C ALA A 178 -2.05 -10.47 -19.51
N GLY A 179 -2.73 -9.49 -20.13
CA GLY A 179 -2.08 -8.48 -20.97
C GLY A 179 -1.22 -7.47 -20.22
N GLY A 180 -1.35 -7.36 -18.92
CA GLY A 180 -0.55 -6.48 -18.04
C GLY A 180 0.66 -7.17 -17.39
N ARG A 181 0.96 -8.42 -17.77
CA ARG A 181 2.05 -9.20 -17.18
C ARG A 181 3.37 -9.05 -17.96
N PRO A 182 4.55 -9.14 -17.30
CA PRO A 182 4.72 -9.22 -15.85
C PRO A 182 4.40 -7.90 -15.17
N GLY A 183 3.78 -8.00 -13.98
CA GLY A 183 3.26 -6.89 -13.21
C GLY A 183 3.92 -6.74 -11.83
N PRO A 184 3.20 -6.09 -10.87
CA PRO A 184 3.76 -5.72 -9.57
C PRO A 184 4.18 -6.91 -8.70
N LEU A 185 3.46 -8.04 -8.73
CA LEU A 185 3.82 -9.22 -7.95
C LEU A 185 5.20 -9.76 -8.33
N ARG A 186 5.53 -9.74 -9.63
CA ARG A 186 6.85 -10.16 -10.10
C ARG A 186 7.95 -9.22 -9.58
N ALA A 187 7.71 -7.92 -9.58
CA ALA A 187 8.65 -6.95 -9.03
C ALA A 187 8.87 -7.16 -7.52
N ILE A 188 7.79 -7.44 -6.77
CA ILE A 188 7.86 -7.80 -5.35
C ILE A 188 8.73 -9.03 -5.13
N GLU A 189 8.49 -10.10 -5.89
CA GLU A 189 9.24 -11.35 -5.77
C GLU A 189 10.73 -11.17 -6.04
N ASP A 190 11.09 -10.36 -7.04
CA ASP A 190 12.48 -10.06 -7.35
C ASP A 190 13.13 -9.17 -6.27
N PHE A 191 12.41 -8.15 -5.78
CA PHE A 191 12.85 -7.30 -4.68
C PHE A 191 13.15 -8.10 -3.40
N MET A 192 12.22 -8.98 -3.00
CA MET A 192 12.33 -9.78 -1.79
C MET A 192 13.47 -10.81 -1.80
N ARG A 193 14.08 -11.09 -2.95
CA ARG A 193 15.28 -11.96 -3.00
C ARG A 193 16.51 -11.30 -2.40
N THR A 194 16.56 -9.98 -2.40
CA THR A 194 17.74 -9.22 -1.97
C THR A 194 17.47 -8.29 -0.78
N ALA A 195 16.22 -7.90 -0.57
CA ALA A 195 15.82 -7.00 0.51
C ALA A 195 15.69 -7.75 1.84
N THR A 196 16.82 -7.94 2.53
CA THR A 196 16.86 -8.65 3.81
C THR A 196 16.25 -7.89 4.98
N ASP A 197 16.09 -6.57 4.83
CA ASP A 197 15.48 -5.66 5.79
C ASP A 197 13.96 -5.51 5.64
N PHE A 198 13.35 -6.26 4.70
CA PHE A 198 11.91 -6.31 4.54
C PHE A 198 11.35 -7.71 4.78
N GLU A 199 10.05 -7.77 5.04
CA GLU A 199 9.26 -9.01 5.13
C GLU A 199 7.87 -8.76 4.55
N VAL A 200 7.26 -9.82 4.01
CA VAL A 200 5.87 -9.77 3.53
C VAL A 200 4.93 -9.98 4.71
N ASP A 201 4.01 -9.04 4.94
CA ASP A 201 2.92 -9.18 5.91
C ASP A 201 1.73 -9.90 5.24
N GLU A 202 1.78 -11.22 5.27
CA GLU A 202 0.74 -12.08 4.66
C GLU A 202 -0.61 -12.00 5.39
N GLU A 203 -0.62 -11.71 6.70
CA GLU A 203 -1.87 -11.58 7.46
C GLU A 203 -2.64 -10.36 6.99
N ARG A 204 -1.96 -9.26 6.78
CA ARG A 204 -2.52 -8.01 6.30
C ARG A 204 -3.10 -8.17 4.90
N ALA A 205 -2.35 -8.79 3.99
CA ALA A 205 -2.80 -9.07 2.63
C ALA A 205 -4.02 -10.02 2.56
N ARG A 206 -4.25 -10.85 3.60
CA ARG A 206 -5.32 -11.85 3.63
C ARG A 206 -6.42 -11.55 4.63
N LYS A 207 -6.41 -10.39 5.25
CA LYS A 207 -7.35 -10.04 6.32
C LYS A 207 -8.81 -10.26 5.94
N PHE A 208 -9.20 -9.87 4.73
CA PHE A 208 -10.54 -10.05 4.20
C PHE A 208 -10.63 -11.13 3.11
N LEU A 209 -9.68 -12.08 3.07
CA LEU A 209 -9.55 -13.16 2.09
C LEU A 209 -9.27 -12.70 0.65
N ILE A 210 -9.68 -11.51 0.28
CA ILE A 210 -9.60 -10.93 -1.07
C ILE A 210 -8.87 -9.60 -0.98
N SER A 211 -7.80 -9.47 -1.77
CA SER A 211 -7.02 -8.25 -1.88
C SER A 211 -6.52 -8.07 -3.31
N HIS A 212 -6.43 -6.84 -3.78
CA HIS A 212 -5.74 -6.51 -5.02
C HIS A 212 -4.22 -6.58 -4.90
N HIS A 213 -3.72 -6.68 -3.67
CA HIS A 213 -2.30 -6.54 -3.35
C HIS A 213 -1.70 -7.83 -2.77
N PRO A 214 -1.81 -9.00 -3.47
CA PRO A 214 -1.18 -10.24 -3.00
C PRO A 214 0.31 -10.02 -2.79
N LYS A 215 0.83 -10.34 -1.57
CA LYS A 215 2.20 -10.07 -1.11
C LYS A 215 2.61 -8.58 -1.14
N GLY A 216 1.70 -7.65 -1.42
CA GLY A 216 2.04 -6.23 -1.60
C GLY A 216 2.40 -5.49 -0.31
N TRP A 217 2.01 -6.00 0.86
CA TRP A 217 2.33 -5.39 2.14
C TRP A 217 3.74 -5.78 2.59
N LEU A 218 4.72 -4.91 2.33
CA LEU A 218 6.12 -5.12 2.69
C LEU A 218 6.45 -4.27 3.92
N ARG A 219 6.70 -4.93 5.04
CA ARG A 219 7.08 -4.29 6.30
C ARG A 219 8.58 -4.18 6.39
N ARG A 220 9.09 -2.99 6.67
CA ARG A 220 10.52 -2.83 7.01
C ARG A 220 10.77 -3.32 8.43
N ARG A 221 11.70 -4.26 8.58
CA ARG A 221 12.05 -4.85 9.88
C ARG A 221 12.65 -3.80 10.81
N ARG A 222 12.35 -3.94 12.09
CA ARG A 222 13.05 -3.19 13.14
C ARG A 222 14.30 -3.92 13.53
N THR A 223 15.40 -3.20 13.68
CA THR A 223 16.63 -3.72 14.29
C THR A 223 16.52 -3.68 15.81
N ALA A 224 17.43 -4.35 16.52
CA ALA A 224 17.51 -4.25 17.97
C ALA A 224 17.71 -2.79 18.45
N ALA A 225 18.46 -1.99 17.70
CA ALA A 225 18.69 -0.57 17.98
C ALA A 225 17.40 0.26 17.82
N ASP A 226 16.55 -0.03 16.81
CA ASP A 226 15.26 0.64 16.62
C ASP A 226 14.28 0.33 17.76
N MET A 227 14.37 -0.88 18.34
CA MET A 227 13.50 -1.28 19.45
C MET A 227 13.87 -0.60 20.78
N VAL A 228 15.13 -0.25 20.97
CA VAL A 228 15.61 0.46 22.18
C VAL A 228 15.19 1.93 22.17
N ASN A 229 15.15 2.55 20.98
CA ASN A 229 14.90 3.98 20.80
C ASN A 229 13.42 4.31 20.47
N ASP A 230 12.48 3.36 20.60
CA ASP A 230 11.06 3.58 20.30
C ASP A 230 10.35 4.35 21.43
N PRO A 231 10.01 5.65 21.24
CA PRO A 231 9.32 6.45 22.26
C PRO A 231 7.87 5.97 22.53
N ALA A 232 7.35 5.06 21.70
CA ALA A 232 5.99 4.50 21.87
C ALA A 232 5.96 3.19 22.67
N ARG A 233 7.10 2.70 23.14
CA ARG A 233 7.19 1.50 23.98
C ARG A 233 6.52 1.78 25.32
N LYS A 234 5.23 1.45 25.47
CA LYS A 234 4.62 1.31 26.79
C LYS A 234 5.36 0.19 27.51
N PRO A 235 5.78 0.40 28.77
CA PRO A 235 6.31 -0.71 29.57
C PRO A 235 5.27 -1.82 29.61
N ASP A 236 5.72 -3.07 29.42
CA ASP A 236 4.85 -4.26 29.56
C ASP A 236 4.19 -4.20 30.93
N LEU A 237 2.87 -3.95 30.94
CA LEU A 237 2.08 -4.10 32.16
C LEU A 237 2.12 -5.60 32.51
N PRO A 238 2.38 -5.97 33.76
CA PRO A 238 2.32 -7.35 34.19
C PRO A 238 0.97 -7.92 33.85
N LYS A 239 0.92 -9.09 33.24
CA LYS A 239 -0.31 -9.86 33.00
C LYS A 239 -0.82 -10.31 34.37
N GLU A 240 -1.94 -9.74 34.81
CA GLU A 240 -2.73 -10.29 35.90
C GLU A 240 -3.45 -11.58 35.46
#